data_4bfbb52ebc9afafe4c94e2f1bd95c44b
#
_entry.id   4bfbb52ebc9afafe4c94e2f1bd95c44b
#
_cell.length_a   1.000
_cell.length_b   1.000
_cell.length_c   1.000
_cell.angle_alpha   90.00
_cell.angle_beta   90.00
_cell.angle_gamma   90.00
#
_symmetry.space_group_name_H-M   'P 1'
#
loop_
_entity.id
_entity.type
_entity.pdbx_description
1 polymer ?
#
loop_
_entity_poly.entity_id
_entity_poly.type
_entity_poly.pdbx_seq_one_letter_code
_entity_poly.pdbx_strand_id
1 'polypeptide(L)'
;LPISLLNGSASQWIIKHNSETKTIAIGASTAVEDNPLYYHDVLTFGDKKIGYLVYNHFTPGPTGVDDRTYDEEMKTIFADFQSKGVNEFVLDLRYNGGGYEHSANMLAGLLISEEYKDKVFGIFSNNKGKVTHTRYFNTETGGTTGYLKLNSNRIYILTSENTASSSELVISSLEPFMNIILIGELTEGKNVGMQKYSDDQYEWAYWPITTKVTNAVHSDYSAGFTPDYDWNEFNLAQNPEDTLLPLGSSDEFMLNKAITLITGTNRN
;
A
#
# COMPACT_ATOMS: atom_id res chain seq x y z
N LEU A 1 10.98 4.52 -22.83
CA LEU A 1 12.04 3.49 -22.86
C LEU A 1 11.94 2.68 -24.15
N PRO A 2 13.08 2.34 -24.84
CA PRO A 2 13.03 1.48 -26.02
C PRO A 2 12.48 0.08 -25.72
N ILE A 3 11.68 -0.47 -26.62
CA ILE A 3 11.09 -1.82 -26.47
C ILE A 3 12.17 -2.89 -26.27
N SER A 4 13.33 -2.75 -26.96
CA SER A 4 14.48 -3.65 -26.80
C SER A 4 15.00 -3.74 -25.36
N LEU A 5 14.70 -2.76 -24.57
CA LEU A 5 15.03 -2.69 -23.15
C LEU A 5 14.04 -3.46 -22.30
N LEU A 6 12.76 -3.28 -22.58
CA LEU A 6 11.67 -3.93 -21.85
C LEU A 6 11.64 -5.45 -22.09
N ASN A 7 12.10 -5.90 -23.26
CA ASN A 7 12.14 -7.32 -23.60
C ASN A 7 13.52 -7.98 -23.40
N GLY A 8 14.48 -7.25 -22.79
CA GLY A 8 15.81 -7.79 -22.50
C GLY A 8 16.69 -8.09 -23.71
N SER A 9 16.34 -7.59 -24.91
CA SER A 9 17.12 -7.84 -26.13
C SER A 9 18.27 -6.85 -26.36
N ALA A 10 18.37 -5.77 -25.58
CA ALA A 10 19.47 -4.83 -25.65
C ALA A 10 20.68 -5.35 -24.87
N SER A 11 21.84 -5.40 -25.49
CA SER A 11 23.11 -5.78 -24.87
C SER A 11 23.96 -4.59 -24.41
N GLN A 12 23.66 -3.39 -24.88
CA GLN A 12 24.39 -2.16 -24.54
C GLN A 12 23.45 -0.93 -24.53
N TRP A 13 23.77 0.03 -23.65
CA TRP A 13 23.16 1.34 -23.62
C TRP A 13 24.18 2.43 -23.86
N ILE A 14 23.79 3.40 -24.66
CA ILE A 14 24.57 4.61 -24.87
C ILE A 14 23.82 5.75 -24.20
N ILE A 15 24.35 6.24 -23.09
CA ILE A 15 23.81 7.38 -22.34
C ILE A 15 24.64 8.61 -22.67
N LYS A 16 23.96 9.70 -23.02
CA LYS A 16 24.58 11.03 -23.16
C LYS A 16 24.13 11.92 -22.00
N HIS A 17 25.08 12.42 -21.26
CA HIS A 17 24.84 13.37 -20.16
C HIS A 17 25.95 14.42 -20.17
N ASN A 18 25.61 15.71 -20.18
CA ASN A 18 26.53 16.84 -20.14
C ASN A 18 27.67 16.73 -21.19
N SER A 19 27.31 16.43 -22.45
CA SER A 19 28.23 16.25 -23.59
C SER A 19 29.14 15.00 -23.51
N GLU A 20 29.06 14.24 -22.45
CA GLU A 20 29.74 12.93 -22.33
C GLU A 20 28.86 11.80 -22.86
N THR A 21 29.49 10.82 -23.49
CA THR A 21 28.83 9.59 -23.95
C THR A 21 29.41 8.42 -23.18
N LYS A 22 28.53 7.67 -22.47
CA LYS A 22 28.90 6.48 -21.73
C LYS A 22 28.17 5.28 -22.30
N THR A 23 28.92 4.22 -22.61
CA THR A 23 28.36 2.92 -22.99
C THR A 23 28.27 2.04 -21.75
N ILE A 24 27.08 1.52 -21.45
CA ILE A 24 26.82 0.62 -20.34
C ILE A 24 26.49 -0.74 -20.94
N ALA A 25 27.27 -1.77 -20.58
CA ALA A 25 26.92 -3.15 -20.90
C ALA A 25 25.74 -3.60 -20.03
N ILE A 26 24.75 -4.24 -20.65
CA ILE A 26 23.60 -4.81 -19.97
C ILE A 26 23.78 -6.31 -19.91
N GLY A 27 23.73 -6.87 -18.71
CA GLY A 27 23.73 -8.32 -18.49
C GLY A 27 22.43 -8.98 -18.98
N ALA A 28 22.41 -10.30 -18.97
CA ALA A 28 21.18 -11.06 -19.23
C ALA A 28 20.11 -10.68 -18.19
N SER A 29 18.85 -10.68 -18.62
CA SER A 29 17.72 -10.50 -17.70
C SER A 29 17.68 -11.66 -16.71
N THR A 30 17.42 -11.36 -15.45
CA THR A 30 17.17 -12.35 -14.40
C THR A 30 15.72 -12.23 -13.93
N ALA A 31 15.09 -13.36 -13.62
CA ALA A 31 13.80 -13.34 -12.97
C ALA A 31 13.96 -12.79 -11.54
N VAL A 32 13.16 -11.81 -11.18
CA VAL A 32 13.09 -11.26 -9.83
C VAL A 32 11.70 -11.55 -9.30
N GLU A 33 11.62 -12.06 -8.08
CA GLU A 33 10.34 -12.21 -7.39
C GLU A 33 9.84 -10.81 -6.99
N ASP A 34 8.61 -10.51 -7.40
CA ASP A 34 7.93 -9.25 -7.08
C ASP A 34 7.08 -9.45 -5.82
N ASN A 35 7.75 -9.63 -4.66
CA ASN A 35 7.08 -9.74 -3.37
C ASN A 35 6.54 -8.37 -2.95
N PRO A 36 5.21 -8.24 -2.74
CA PRO A 36 4.60 -6.96 -2.38
C PRO A 36 4.93 -6.47 -0.97
N LEU A 37 5.36 -7.37 -0.07
CA LEU A 37 5.82 -7.06 1.28
C LEU A 37 7.29 -6.60 1.22
N TYR A 38 7.50 -5.50 0.52
CA TYR A 38 8.81 -5.05 0.05
C TYR A 38 9.81 -4.80 1.18
N TYR A 39 9.35 -4.19 2.28
CA TYR A 39 10.17 -3.93 3.46
C TYR A 39 9.31 -3.88 4.72
N HIS A 40 9.81 -4.44 5.81
CA HIS A 40 9.19 -4.30 7.12
C HIS A 40 10.25 -4.31 8.23
N ASP A 41 10.00 -3.54 9.29
CA ASP A 41 10.88 -3.47 10.46
C ASP A 41 10.15 -2.90 11.68
N VAL A 42 10.78 -3.00 12.85
CA VAL A 42 10.33 -2.38 14.09
C VAL A 42 11.36 -1.35 14.58
N LEU A 43 10.98 -0.09 14.50
CA LEU A 43 11.80 1.03 14.94
C LEU A 43 11.46 1.37 16.41
N THR A 44 12.48 1.56 17.26
CA THR A 44 12.27 1.82 18.69
C THR A 44 12.77 3.21 19.09
N PHE A 45 11.86 4.01 19.67
CA PHE A 45 12.14 5.36 20.20
C PHE A 45 11.53 5.50 21.59
N GLY A 46 12.34 5.27 22.64
CA GLY A 46 11.85 5.26 24.01
C GLY A 46 10.81 4.16 24.24
N ASP A 47 9.61 4.54 24.63
CA ASP A 47 8.45 3.66 24.81
C ASP A 47 7.68 3.36 23.51
N LYS A 48 8.03 4.02 22.40
CA LYS A 48 7.40 3.85 21.09
C LYS A 48 8.09 2.73 20.32
N LYS A 49 7.33 1.71 19.98
CA LYS A 49 7.72 0.63 19.08
C LYS A 49 6.89 0.74 17.82
N ILE A 50 7.49 1.26 16.77
CA ILE A 50 6.84 1.61 15.51
C ILE A 50 7.02 0.44 14.55
N GLY A 51 5.94 -0.26 14.21
CA GLY A 51 5.93 -1.17 13.07
C GLY A 51 5.93 -0.34 11.78
N TYR A 52 6.80 -0.67 10.86
CA TYR A 52 6.85 -0.06 9.53
C TYR A 52 6.71 -1.15 8.48
N LEU A 53 5.79 -0.96 7.55
CA LEU A 53 5.55 -1.88 6.44
C LEU A 53 5.43 -1.08 5.14
N VAL A 54 6.30 -1.39 4.17
CA VAL A 54 6.19 -0.94 2.76
C VAL A 54 5.48 -2.03 1.98
N TYR A 55 4.29 -1.73 1.46
CA TYR A 55 3.47 -2.66 0.72
C TYR A 55 3.17 -2.12 -0.67
N ASN A 56 3.76 -2.73 -1.71
CA ASN A 56 3.83 -2.14 -3.05
C ASN A 56 2.60 -2.39 -3.91
N HIS A 57 1.92 -3.51 -3.73
CA HIS A 57 0.69 -3.84 -4.49
C HIS A 57 -0.08 -4.95 -3.79
N PHE A 58 -1.39 -4.99 -4.01
CA PHE A 58 -2.26 -5.98 -3.41
C PHE A 58 -2.33 -7.23 -4.29
N THR A 59 -1.46 -8.20 -4.01
CA THR A 59 -1.49 -9.53 -4.62
C THR A 59 -1.34 -10.61 -3.55
N PRO A 60 -2.14 -11.70 -3.61
CA PRO A 60 -2.13 -12.71 -2.54
C PRO A 60 -0.97 -13.68 -2.63
N GLY A 61 -0.37 -13.84 -3.80
CA GLY A 61 0.74 -14.77 -4.05
C GLY A 61 1.29 -14.66 -5.47
N PRO A 62 2.46 -15.29 -5.75
CA PRO A 62 3.18 -15.14 -7.02
C PRO A 62 2.49 -15.78 -8.22
N THR A 63 1.59 -16.74 -8.04
CA THR A 63 1.00 -17.51 -9.13
C THR A 63 -0.45 -17.15 -9.44
N GLY A 64 -1.02 -16.16 -8.76
CA GLY A 64 -2.35 -15.62 -9.03
C GLY A 64 -3.28 -15.60 -7.82
N VAL A 65 -4.57 -15.41 -8.09
CA VAL A 65 -5.57 -15.10 -7.06
C VAL A 65 -5.82 -16.21 -6.05
N ASP A 66 -5.59 -17.46 -6.43
CA ASP A 66 -5.78 -18.64 -5.56
C ASP A 66 -4.53 -18.96 -4.72
N ASP A 67 -3.41 -18.33 -5.04
CA ASP A 67 -2.17 -18.43 -4.28
C ASP A 67 -2.21 -17.43 -3.12
N ARG A 68 -2.06 -17.90 -1.90
CA ARG A 68 -2.18 -17.07 -0.68
C ARG A 68 -0.83 -16.87 0.03
N THR A 69 0.28 -17.17 -0.65
CA THR A 69 1.62 -17.16 -0.05
C THR A 69 1.95 -15.82 0.60
N TYR A 70 1.73 -14.70 -0.09
CA TYR A 70 2.04 -13.37 0.45
C TYR A 70 1.04 -12.91 1.53
N ASP A 71 -0.23 -13.31 1.43
CA ASP A 71 -1.20 -13.03 2.48
C ASP A 71 -0.87 -13.79 3.79
N GLU A 72 -0.38 -15.03 3.71
CA GLU A 72 0.09 -15.79 4.87
C GLU A 72 1.41 -15.23 5.43
N GLU A 73 2.31 -14.77 4.57
CA GLU A 73 3.52 -14.05 4.97
C GLU A 73 3.15 -12.76 5.72
N MET A 74 2.17 -12.01 5.25
CA MET A 74 1.65 -10.81 5.93
C MET A 74 1.17 -11.13 7.34
N LYS A 75 0.40 -12.20 7.55
CA LYS A 75 0.01 -12.65 8.90
C LYS A 75 1.21 -12.93 9.79
N THR A 76 2.25 -13.56 9.23
CA THR A 76 3.48 -13.86 9.97
C THR A 76 4.20 -12.59 10.41
N ILE A 77 4.28 -11.59 9.53
CA ILE A 77 4.86 -10.27 9.84
C ILE A 77 4.07 -9.57 10.97
N PHE A 78 2.74 -9.58 10.91
CA PHE A 78 1.92 -8.97 11.95
C PHE A 78 2.00 -9.72 13.29
N ALA A 79 2.14 -11.05 13.28
CA ALA A 79 2.40 -11.83 14.49
C ALA A 79 3.77 -11.48 15.11
N ASP A 80 4.80 -11.25 14.28
CA ASP A 80 6.10 -10.77 14.73
C ASP A 80 6.01 -9.36 15.33
N PHE A 81 5.32 -8.42 14.67
CA PHE A 81 5.05 -7.09 15.20
C PHE A 81 4.37 -7.15 16.58
N GLN A 82 3.34 -7.99 16.70
CA GLN A 82 2.65 -8.19 17.98
C GLN A 82 3.60 -8.73 19.05
N SER A 83 4.42 -9.74 18.73
CA SER A 83 5.38 -10.36 19.65
C SER A 83 6.44 -9.37 20.16
N LYS A 84 6.85 -8.43 19.30
CA LYS A 84 7.79 -7.35 19.62
C LYS A 84 7.14 -6.20 20.39
N GLY A 85 5.81 -6.22 20.52
CA GLY A 85 5.02 -5.22 21.26
C GLY A 85 4.92 -3.89 20.51
N VAL A 86 4.77 -3.95 19.18
CA VAL A 86 4.47 -2.77 18.34
C VAL A 86 3.23 -2.06 18.88
N ASN A 87 3.35 -0.76 19.12
CA ASN A 87 2.30 0.09 19.69
C ASN A 87 2.03 1.37 18.86
N GLU A 88 2.78 1.60 17.82
CA GLU A 88 2.54 2.60 16.77
C GLU A 88 2.77 1.94 15.41
N PHE A 89 2.12 2.42 14.35
CA PHE A 89 2.26 1.79 13.06
C PHE A 89 2.33 2.81 11.92
N VAL A 90 3.23 2.57 10.97
CA VAL A 90 3.35 3.33 9.73
C VAL A 90 3.20 2.35 8.57
N LEU A 91 2.16 2.54 7.78
CA LEU A 91 1.90 1.82 6.55
C LEU A 91 2.31 2.68 5.35
N ASP A 92 3.24 2.19 4.56
CA ASP A 92 3.72 2.90 3.37
C ASP A 92 3.05 2.37 2.11
N LEU A 93 2.14 3.17 1.56
CA LEU A 93 1.39 2.89 0.33
C LEU A 93 1.73 3.87 -0.79
N ARG A 94 2.80 4.68 -0.65
CA ARG A 94 3.13 5.72 -1.65
C ARG A 94 3.39 5.16 -3.06
N TYR A 95 3.79 3.91 -3.18
CA TYR A 95 4.04 3.24 -4.46
C TYR A 95 2.97 2.21 -4.82
N ASN A 96 1.84 2.19 -4.10
CA ASN A 96 0.83 1.14 -4.22
C ASN A 96 -0.42 1.62 -4.98
N GLY A 97 -0.53 1.24 -6.25
CA GLY A 97 -1.68 1.52 -7.12
C GLY A 97 -2.90 0.60 -6.91
N GLY A 98 -2.88 -0.25 -5.88
CA GLY A 98 -3.99 -1.15 -5.56
C GLY A 98 -3.73 -2.61 -5.95
N GLY A 99 -4.79 -3.33 -6.31
CA GLY A 99 -4.76 -4.75 -6.67
C GLY A 99 -5.99 -5.49 -6.15
N TYR A 100 -5.81 -6.70 -5.63
CA TYR A 100 -6.91 -7.57 -5.22
C TYR A 100 -7.57 -7.14 -3.90
N GLU A 101 -8.91 -7.09 -3.89
CA GLU A 101 -9.70 -6.65 -2.73
C GLU A 101 -9.54 -7.56 -1.51
N HIS A 102 -9.32 -8.87 -1.71
CA HIS A 102 -9.15 -9.81 -0.59
C HIS A 102 -7.83 -9.60 0.15
N SER A 103 -6.74 -9.25 -0.55
CA SER A 103 -5.49 -8.86 0.12
C SER A 103 -5.62 -7.51 0.85
N ALA A 104 -6.44 -6.58 0.33
CA ALA A 104 -6.80 -5.36 1.05
C ALA A 104 -7.62 -5.66 2.32
N ASN A 105 -8.58 -6.59 2.22
CA ASN A 105 -9.34 -7.05 3.39
C ASN A 105 -8.44 -7.75 4.42
N MET A 106 -7.48 -8.57 3.96
CA MET A 106 -6.48 -9.19 4.84
C MET A 106 -5.70 -8.13 5.62
N LEU A 107 -5.09 -7.15 4.93
CA LEU A 107 -4.31 -6.10 5.58
C LEU A 107 -5.16 -5.28 6.56
N ALA A 108 -6.34 -4.83 6.13
CA ALA A 108 -7.23 -4.06 6.99
C ALA A 108 -7.71 -4.88 8.22
N GLY A 109 -7.97 -6.16 8.03
CA GLY A 109 -8.35 -7.08 9.10
C GLY A 109 -7.25 -7.33 10.13
N LEU A 110 -5.97 -7.23 9.73
CA LEU A 110 -4.83 -7.31 10.65
C LEU A 110 -4.55 -5.97 11.39
N LEU A 111 -4.95 -4.85 10.79
CA LEU A 111 -4.75 -3.51 11.36
C LEU A 111 -5.87 -3.10 12.33
N ILE A 112 -7.11 -3.55 12.07
CA ILE A 112 -8.28 -3.15 12.86
C ILE A 112 -8.18 -3.68 14.29
N SER A 113 -8.70 -2.93 15.28
CA SER A 113 -8.84 -3.43 16.64
C SER A 113 -9.79 -4.62 16.71
N GLU A 114 -9.50 -5.59 17.58
CA GLU A 114 -10.28 -6.81 17.72
C GLU A 114 -11.77 -6.58 17.94
N GLU A 115 -12.13 -5.50 18.63
CA GLU A 115 -13.53 -5.13 18.90
C GLU A 115 -14.34 -4.81 17.63
N TYR A 116 -13.65 -4.47 16.51
CA TYR A 116 -14.28 -4.12 15.24
C TYR A 116 -14.14 -5.21 14.16
N LYS A 117 -13.58 -6.37 14.48
CA LYS A 117 -13.31 -7.46 13.51
C LYS A 117 -14.55 -7.91 12.72
N ASP A 118 -15.73 -7.85 13.34
CA ASP A 118 -17.00 -8.25 12.73
C ASP A 118 -17.74 -7.07 12.05
N LYS A 119 -17.11 -5.90 11.94
CA LYS A 119 -17.68 -4.74 11.25
C LYS A 119 -17.43 -4.81 9.74
N VAL A 120 -18.20 -4.03 9.02
CA VAL A 120 -18.14 -3.95 7.56
C VAL A 120 -16.82 -3.34 7.14
N PHE A 121 -16.07 -4.07 6.33
CA PHE A 121 -14.90 -3.60 5.59
C PHE A 121 -15.30 -2.84 4.34
N GLY A 122 -16.21 -3.40 3.51
CA GLY A 122 -16.64 -2.77 2.27
C GLY A 122 -17.99 -3.28 1.79
N ILE A 123 -18.74 -2.39 1.15
CA ILE A 123 -20.03 -2.64 0.51
C ILE A 123 -19.85 -2.46 -1.00
N PHE A 124 -20.06 -3.52 -1.75
CA PHE A 124 -19.82 -3.58 -3.18
C PHE A 124 -21.14 -3.54 -3.95
N SER A 125 -21.26 -2.63 -4.90
CA SER A 125 -22.48 -2.39 -5.67
C SER A 125 -22.19 -2.37 -7.16
N ASN A 126 -23.13 -2.83 -7.98
CA ASN A 126 -23.04 -2.72 -9.43
C ASN A 126 -23.41 -1.31 -9.93
N ASN A 127 -23.32 -1.09 -11.24
CA ASN A 127 -23.64 0.19 -11.91
C ASN A 127 -25.11 0.62 -11.80
N LYS A 128 -26.01 -0.23 -11.25
CA LYS A 128 -27.40 0.10 -10.94
C LYS A 128 -27.63 0.40 -9.47
N GLY A 129 -26.55 0.50 -8.67
CA GLY A 129 -26.62 0.72 -7.23
C GLY A 129 -27.08 -0.50 -6.42
N LYS A 130 -27.25 -1.67 -7.04
CA LYS A 130 -27.58 -2.90 -6.32
C LYS A 130 -26.34 -3.45 -5.63
N VAL A 131 -26.41 -3.63 -4.30
CA VAL A 131 -25.37 -4.31 -3.52
C VAL A 131 -25.23 -5.74 -4.03
N THR A 132 -24.03 -6.11 -4.44
CA THR A 132 -23.66 -7.44 -4.92
C THR A 132 -23.13 -8.33 -3.79
N HIS A 133 -22.30 -7.75 -2.93
CA HIS A 133 -21.79 -8.40 -1.72
C HIS A 133 -21.31 -7.36 -0.70
N THR A 134 -21.11 -7.84 0.53
CA THR A 134 -20.53 -7.09 1.64
C THR A 134 -19.42 -7.93 2.24
N ARG A 135 -18.26 -7.30 2.52
CA ARG A 135 -17.17 -7.95 3.25
C ARG A 135 -17.04 -7.36 4.64
N TYR A 136 -16.58 -8.19 5.55
CA TYR A 136 -16.29 -7.85 6.95
C TYR A 136 -14.78 -7.94 7.17
N PHE A 137 -14.23 -7.27 8.20
CA PHE A 137 -12.79 -7.30 8.43
C PHE A 137 -12.22 -8.70 8.69
N ASN A 138 -13.00 -9.60 9.29
CA ASN A 138 -12.58 -10.99 9.57
C ASN A 138 -12.73 -11.93 8.38
N THR A 139 -13.20 -11.48 7.22
CA THR A 139 -13.50 -12.36 6.07
C THR A 139 -12.26 -13.12 5.61
N GLU A 140 -11.16 -12.44 5.40
CA GLU A 140 -9.93 -13.04 4.87
C GLU A 140 -8.97 -13.52 5.98
N THR A 141 -9.03 -12.92 7.17
CA THR A 141 -8.17 -13.31 8.30
C THR A 141 -8.60 -14.64 8.93
N GLY A 142 -9.82 -15.11 8.65
CA GLY A 142 -10.35 -16.34 9.24
C GLY A 142 -10.54 -16.27 10.74
N GLY A 143 -10.64 -15.05 11.30
CA GLY A 143 -10.77 -14.82 12.73
C GLY A 143 -9.46 -14.98 13.53
N THR A 144 -8.36 -15.37 12.86
CA THR A 144 -7.02 -15.37 13.43
C THR A 144 -6.38 -14.03 13.17
N THR A 145 -6.06 -13.30 14.19
CA THR A 145 -5.55 -11.95 14.01
C THR A 145 -4.42 -11.69 14.99
N GLY A 146 -3.30 -11.26 14.45
CA GLY A 146 -2.23 -10.61 15.19
C GLY A 146 -2.57 -9.15 15.41
N TYR A 147 -3.68 -8.88 16.12
CA TYR A 147 -4.11 -7.50 16.34
C TYR A 147 -3.07 -6.71 17.08
N LEU A 148 -2.64 -5.63 16.46
CA LEU A 148 -1.78 -4.66 17.11
C LEU A 148 -2.60 -3.84 18.10
N LYS A 149 -2.05 -3.62 19.30
CA LYS A 149 -2.63 -2.70 20.28
C LYS A 149 -2.03 -1.32 20.07
N LEU A 150 -2.51 -0.63 19.06
CA LEU A 150 -1.99 0.68 18.69
C LEU A 150 -2.43 1.77 19.68
N ASN A 151 -1.49 2.64 20.06
CA ASN A 151 -1.75 3.79 20.88
C ASN A 151 -2.82 4.69 20.25
N SER A 152 -3.80 5.11 21.05
CA SER A 152 -4.91 5.96 20.59
C SER A 152 -5.69 5.38 19.41
N ASN A 153 -5.64 4.06 19.18
CA ASN A 153 -6.25 3.40 18.02
C ASN A 153 -5.93 4.15 16.71
N ARG A 154 -4.65 4.43 16.48
CA ARG A 154 -4.17 5.34 15.43
C ARG A 154 -3.18 4.65 14.51
N ILE A 155 -3.24 5.01 13.22
CA ILE A 155 -2.29 4.56 12.20
C ILE A 155 -1.83 5.77 11.36
N TYR A 156 -0.56 5.74 10.93
CA TYR A 156 0.00 6.67 9.96
C TYR A 156 0.12 5.96 8.62
N ILE A 157 -0.34 6.61 7.54
CA ILE A 157 -0.26 6.04 6.20
C ILE A 157 0.46 7.05 5.30
N LEU A 158 1.53 6.57 4.65
CA LEU A 158 2.25 7.36 3.66
C LEU A 158 1.58 7.16 2.30
N THR A 159 1.25 8.27 1.63
CA THR A 159 0.51 8.30 0.37
C THR A 159 1.22 9.11 -0.70
N SER A 160 0.90 8.86 -1.96
CA SER A 160 1.25 9.70 -3.10
C SER A 160 0.08 9.83 -4.07
N GLU A 161 0.21 10.60 -5.12
CA GLU A 161 -0.77 10.66 -6.22
C GLU A 161 -1.01 9.30 -6.90
N ASN A 162 -0.09 8.34 -6.74
CA ASN A 162 -0.21 6.97 -7.26
C ASN A 162 -0.87 6.00 -6.29
N THR A 163 -1.17 6.42 -5.06
CA THR A 163 -1.92 5.61 -4.09
C THR A 163 -3.37 5.49 -4.55
N ALA A 164 -3.81 4.26 -4.89
CA ALA A 164 -5.07 4.08 -5.61
C ALA A 164 -5.82 2.80 -5.24
N SER A 165 -7.14 2.77 -5.54
CA SER A 165 -7.95 1.55 -5.57
C SER A 165 -7.95 0.78 -4.24
N SER A 166 -7.37 -0.43 -4.17
CA SER A 166 -7.31 -1.25 -2.94
C SER A 166 -6.54 -0.56 -1.80
N SER A 167 -5.56 0.31 -2.10
CA SER A 167 -4.91 1.17 -1.10
C SER A 167 -5.90 2.14 -0.46
N GLU A 168 -6.71 2.80 -1.28
CA GLU A 168 -7.74 3.72 -0.82
C GLU A 168 -8.90 3.00 -0.14
N LEU A 169 -9.19 1.76 -0.56
CA LEU A 169 -10.18 0.90 0.10
C LEU A 169 -9.74 0.57 1.54
N VAL A 170 -8.45 0.30 1.79
CA VAL A 170 -7.93 0.10 3.15
C VAL A 170 -8.13 1.37 3.98
N ILE A 171 -7.74 2.55 3.47
CA ILE A 171 -7.95 3.83 4.15
C ILE A 171 -9.43 4.03 4.47
N SER A 172 -10.30 3.95 3.45
CA SER A 172 -11.75 4.15 3.59
C SER A 172 -12.40 3.19 4.59
N SER A 173 -11.98 1.91 4.57
CA SER A 173 -12.56 0.89 5.43
C SER A 173 -12.21 1.09 6.91
N LEU A 174 -11.00 1.55 7.21
CA LEU A 174 -10.52 1.78 8.57
C LEU A 174 -11.01 3.10 9.17
N GLU A 175 -11.24 4.13 8.35
CA GLU A 175 -11.60 5.49 8.77
C GLU A 175 -12.77 5.57 9.76
N PRO A 176 -13.86 4.78 9.64
CA PRO A 176 -14.96 4.83 10.64
C PRO A 176 -14.59 4.27 12.02
N PHE A 177 -13.47 3.55 12.13
CA PHE A 177 -13.12 2.75 13.31
C PHE A 177 -11.77 3.11 13.93
N MET A 178 -10.90 3.81 13.17
CA MET A 178 -9.54 4.17 13.58
C MET A 178 -9.25 5.64 13.28
N ASN A 179 -8.31 6.21 14.03
CA ASN A 179 -7.75 7.51 13.71
C ASN A 179 -6.64 7.34 12.67
N ILE A 180 -6.91 7.73 11.42
CA ILE A 180 -5.96 7.65 10.31
C ILE A 180 -5.30 9.02 10.13
N ILE A 181 -3.98 9.03 10.06
CA ILE A 181 -3.17 10.21 9.75
C ILE A 181 -2.47 9.97 8.43
N LEU A 182 -2.85 10.73 7.41
CA LEU A 182 -2.28 10.66 6.08
C LEU A 182 -1.13 11.65 5.94
N ILE A 183 0.00 11.16 5.44
CA ILE A 183 1.20 11.96 5.17
C ILE A 183 1.57 11.70 3.71
N GLY A 184 1.64 12.76 2.91
CA GLY A 184 2.01 12.61 1.51
C GLY A 184 1.18 13.51 0.61
N GLU A 185 0.69 12.96 -0.49
CA GLU A 185 -0.09 13.65 -1.50
C GLU A 185 -1.54 13.17 -1.54
N LEU A 186 -2.39 13.93 -2.24
CA LEU A 186 -3.76 13.55 -2.58
C LEU A 186 -3.75 12.22 -3.35
N THR A 187 -4.55 11.24 -2.92
CA THR A 187 -4.67 9.96 -3.60
C THR A 187 -5.54 10.03 -4.86
N GLU A 188 -5.54 8.97 -5.69
CA GLU A 188 -6.20 8.99 -7.02
C GLU A 188 -7.72 9.15 -6.98
N GLY A 189 -8.41 8.60 -5.98
CA GLY A 189 -9.88 8.62 -5.92
C GLY A 189 -10.57 7.47 -6.66
N LYS A 190 -9.92 6.32 -6.80
CA LYS A 190 -10.45 5.16 -7.51
C LYS A 190 -11.26 4.25 -6.59
N ASN A 191 -12.54 4.58 -6.41
CA ASN A 191 -13.50 3.82 -5.60
C ASN A 191 -14.27 2.75 -6.40
N VAL A 192 -13.69 2.25 -7.49
CA VAL A 192 -14.32 1.30 -8.42
C VAL A 192 -13.46 0.07 -8.65
N GLY A 193 -14.14 -1.06 -8.86
CA GLY A 193 -13.52 -2.33 -9.20
C GLY A 193 -13.77 -2.72 -10.65
N MET A 194 -12.82 -3.43 -11.23
CA MET A 194 -12.84 -3.96 -12.59
C MET A 194 -12.85 -5.48 -12.56
N GLN A 195 -13.49 -6.08 -13.57
CA GLN A 195 -13.44 -7.51 -13.79
C GLN A 195 -12.83 -7.80 -15.16
N LYS A 196 -11.90 -8.77 -15.20
CA LYS A 196 -11.30 -9.22 -16.46
C LYS A 196 -12.31 -10.04 -17.25
N TYR A 197 -12.46 -9.73 -18.52
CA TYR A 197 -13.09 -10.57 -19.54
C TYR A 197 -12.06 -10.81 -20.64
N SER A 198 -11.87 -12.06 -21.02
CA SER A 198 -10.95 -12.46 -22.09
C SER A 198 -11.68 -13.24 -23.16
N ASP A 199 -11.18 -13.13 -24.37
CA ASP A 199 -11.61 -13.92 -25.51
C ASP A 199 -10.40 -14.71 -26.01
N ASP A 200 -10.41 -16.03 -25.77
CA ASP A 200 -9.30 -16.91 -26.13
C ASP A 200 -9.14 -17.07 -27.66
N GLN A 201 -10.20 -16.82 -28.43
CA GLN A 201 -10.17 -16.91 -29.89
C GLN A 201 -9.40 -15.76 -30.53
N TYR A 202 -9.48 -14.57 -29.94
CA TYR A 202 -8.89 -13.34 -30.49
C TYR A 202 -7.68 -12.84 -29.66
N GLU A 203 -7.26 -13.58 -28.62
CA GLU A 203 -6.12 -13.27 -27.77
C GLU A 203 -6.15 -11.85 -27.15
N TRP A 204 -7.34 -11.35 -26.79
CA TRP A 204 -7.50 -10.07 -26.15
C TRP A 204 -8.29 -10.16 -24.82
N ALA A 205 -8.10 -9.18 -23.99
CA ALA A 205 -8.84 -9.02 -22.74
C ALA A 205 -9.20 -7.56 -22.50
N TYR A 206 -10.32 -7.33 -21.80
CA TYR A 206 -10.74 -6.01 -21.37
C TYR A 206 -11.20 -6.04 -19.91
N TRP A 207 -11.12 -4.87 -19.27
CA TRP A 207 -11.36 -4.71 -17.85
C TRP A 207 -12.43 -3.63 -17.62
N PRO A 208 -13.71 -3.91 -17.85
CA PRO A 208 -14.76 -2.94 -17.58
C PRO A 208 -14.88 -2.67 -16.07
N ILE A 209 -15.23 -1.45 -15.73
CA ILE A 209 -15.66 -1.10 -14.38
C ILE A 209 -17.02 -1.74 -14.13
N THR A 210 -17.10 -2.64 -13.17
CA THR A 210 -18.32 -3.39 -12.84
C THR A 210 -18.84 -3.13 -11.46
N THR A 211 -18.01 -2.56 -10.58
CA THR A 211 -18.30 -2.44 -9.15
C THR A 211 -17.93 -1.04 -8.65
N LYS A 212 -18.77 -0.48 -7.81
CA LYS A 212 -18.46 0.65 -6.93
C LYS A 212 -18.36 0.14 -5.50
N VAL A 213 -17.40 0.66 -4.72
CA VAL A 213 -17.22 0.30 -3.32
C VAL A 213 -17.41 1.52 -2.42
N THR A 214 -18.01 1.29 -1.26
CA THR A 214 -18.12 2.25 -0.15
C THR A 214 -17.79 1.55 1.17
N ASN A 215 -17.46 2.31 2.20
CA ASN A 215 -17.19 1.78 3.54
C ASN A 215 -18.49 1.55 4.37
N ALA A 216 -18.34 1.23 5.65
CA ALA A 216 -19.42 0.96 6.58
C ALA A 216 -20.42 2.12 6.76
N VAL A 217 -20.02 3.36 6.51
CA VAL A 217 -20.85 4.57 6.59
C VAL A 217 -21.22 5.13 5.21
N HIS A 218 -21.03 4.33 4.16
CA HIS A 218 -21.32 4.68 2.77
C HIS A 218 -20.55 5.91 2.25
N SER A 219 -19.37 6.20 2.80
CA SER A 219 -18.51 7.27 2.30
C SER A 219 -18.09 7.04 0.86
N ASP A 220 -18.03 8.12 0.09
CA ASP A 220 -17.53 8.18 -1.27
C ASP A 220 -16.14 8.85 -1.24
N TYR A 221 -15.13 8.18 -1.81
CA TYR A 221 -13.77 8.70 -1.94
C TYR A 221 -13.33 8.89 -3.39
N SER A 222 -14.29 9.13 -4.28
CA SER A 222 -13.99 9.37 -5.71
C SER A 222 -13.17 10.64 -5.99
N ALA A 223 -12.99 11.50 -5.00
CA ALA A 223 -12.11 12.67 -5.06
C ALA A 223 -10.70 12.41 -4.48
N GLY A 224 -10.41 11.19 -4.05
CA GLY A 224 -9.21 10.85 -3.31
C GLY A 224 -9.25 11.25 -1.83
N PHE A 225 -8.21 10.91 -1.10
CA PHE A 225 -8.01 11.32 0.29
C PHE A 225 -6.99 12.44 0.34
N THR A 226 -7.41 13.60 0.86
CA THR A 226 -6.51 14.71 1.11
C THR A 226 -5.64 14.38 2.33
N PRO A 227 -4.31 14.49 2.24
CA PRO A 227 -3.45 14.20 3.38
C PRO A 227 -3.61 15.23 4.50
N ASP A 228 -3.43 14.81 5.76
CA ASP A 228 -3.33 15.70 6.92
C ASP A 228 -2.06 16.55 6.88
N TYR A 229 -1.00 15.96 6.29
CA TYR A 229 0.29 16.60 6.08
C TYR A 229 0.69 16.45 4.60
N ASP A 230 0.60 17.54 3.85
CA ASP A 230 1.10 17.63 2.48
C ASP A 230 2.64 17.53 2.52
N TRP A 231 3.18 16.38 2.08
CA TRP A 231 4.58 16.02 2.24
C TRP A 231 5.05 15.16 1.08
N ASN A 232 5.84 15.75 0.17
CA ASN A 232 6.27 15.08 -1.05
C ASN A 232 7.81 14.98 -1.10
N GLU A 233 8.34 13.76 -1.17
CA GLU A 233 9.78 13.47 -1.22
C GLU A 233 10.50 14.06 -2.44
N PHE A 234 9.77 14.27 -3.55
CA PHE A 234 10.30 14.86 -4.78
C PHE A 234 10.10 16.39 -4.86
N ASN A 235 9.49 17.00 -3.85
CA ASN A 235 9.33 18.44 -3.80
C ASN A 235 10.60 19.10 -3.24
N LEU A 236 11.43 19.71 -4.11
CA LEU A 236 12.68 20.35 -3.73
C LEU A 236 12.53 21.50 -2.71
N ALA A 237 11.33 22.08 -2.56
CA ALA A 237 11.07 23.06 -1.51
C ALA A 237 10.95 22.43 -0.12
N GLN A 238 10.53 21.16 -0.04
CA GLN A 238 10.38 20.38 1.19
C GLN A 238 11.61 19.50 1.46
N ASN A 239 12.21 18.96 0.38
CA ASN A 239 13.42 18.13 0.39
C ASN A 239 14.50 18.76 -0.51
N PRO A 240 15.14 19.85 -0.08
CA PRO A 240 16.03 20.65 -0.95
C PRO A 240 17.31 19.92 -1.34
N GLU A 241 17.71 18.91 -0.59
CA GLU A 241 18.90 18.10 -0.90
C GLU A 241 18.62 16.98 -1.89
N ASP A 242 17.34 16.76 -2.25
CA ASP A 242 16.87 15.67 -3.12
C ASP A 242 17.48 14.30 -2.71
N THR A 243 17.60 14.10 -1.41
CA THR A 243 18.26 12.91 -0.86
C THR A 243 17.25 11.81 -0.69
N LEU A 244 17.31 10.81 -1.57
CA LEU A 244 16.54 9.58 -1.44
C LEU A 244 17.35 8.59 -0.59
N LEU A 245 16.96 8.43 0.67
CA LEU A 245 17.53 7.42 1.56
C LEU A 245 16.80 6.07 1.38
N PRO A 246 17.46 4.94 1.72
CA PRO A 246 16.81 3.64 1.67
C PRO A 246 15.54 3.60 2.51
N LEU A 247 14.49 2.94 2.00
CA LEU A 247 13.26 2.69 2.75
C LEU A 247 13.58 1.94 4.05
N GLY A 248 12.96 2.37 5.16
CA GLY A 248 13.24 1.87 6.50
C GLY A 248 14.32 2.62 7.26
N SER A 249 15.10 3.49 6.61
CA SER A 249 15.96 4.44 7.33
C SER A 249 15.11 5.41 8.14
N SER A 250 15.41 5.59 9.42
CA SER A 250 14.71 6.56 10.29
C SER A 250 14.85 8.01 9.82
N ASP A 251 15.81 8.29 8.96
CA ASP A 251 16.10 9.59 8.40
C ASP A 251 15.53 9.74 6.96
N GLU A 252 14.88 8.68 6.42
CA GLU A 252 14.17 8.75 5.16
C GLU A 252 13.05 9.78 5.26
N PHE A 253 12.89 10.61 4.25
CA PHE A 253 12.13 11.86 4.27
C PHE A 253 10.67 11.68 4.73
N MET A 254 9.94 10.72 4.19
CA MET A 254 8.55 10.47 4.52
C MET A 254 8.40 9.74 5.87
N LEU A 255 9.20 8.71 6.10
CA LEU A 255 9.20 7.94 7.34
C LEU A 255 9.64 8.81 8.53
N ASN A 256 10.63 9.67 8.36
CA ASN A 256 11.08 10.62 9.38
C ASN A 256 9.95 11.57 9.81
N LYS A 257 9.13 12.04 8.87
CA LYS A 257 7.94 12.85 9.19
C LYS A 257 6.97 12.09 10.08
N ALA A 258 6.67 10.84 9.76
CA ALA A 258 5.81 9.98 10.60
C ALA A 258 6.41 9.77 12.01
N ILE A 259 7.71 9.43 12.08
CA ILE A 259 8.43 9.25 13.36
C ILE A 259 8.37 10.52 14.19
N THR A 260 8.59 11.69 13.60
CA THR A 260 8.50 12.99 14.25
C THR A 260 7.12 13.23 14.88
N LEU A 261 6.05 12.92 14.16
CA LEU A 261 4.68 13.05 14.66
C LEU A 261 4.36 12.04 15.79
N ILE A 262 4.90 10.82 15.71
CA ILE A 262 4.73 9.78 16.74
C ILE A 262 5.46 10.14 18.01
N THR A 263 6.70 10.62 17.92
CA THR A 263 7.58 10.86 19.06
C THR A 263 7.44 12.26 19.66
N GLY A 264 6.86 13.20 18.91
CA GLY A 264 6.80 14.62 19.29
C GLY A 264 8.15 15.33 19.28
N THR A 265 9.17 14.72 18.67
CA THR A 265 10.54 15.26 18.62
C THR A 265 10.87 15.68 17.19
N ASN A 266 11.10 16.99 16.99
CA ASN A 266 11.75 17.44 15.76
C ASN A 266 13.21 16.93 15.78
N ARG A 267 13.54 16.04 14.88
CA ARG A 267 14.91 15.68 14.56
C ARG A 267 15.41 16.71 13.53
N ASN A 268 16.23 17.65 14.01
CA ASN A 268 16.98 18.58 13.14
C ASN A 268 18.12 17.82 12.46
#